data_cec5115e65c0938d1152d2b7c66653e3
#
_entry.id   cec5115e65c0938d1152d2b7c66653e3
#
_cell.length_a   1.000
_cell.length_b   1.000
_cell.length_c   1.000
_cell.angle_alpha   90.00
_cell.angle_beta   90.00
_cell.angle_gamma   90.00
#
_symmetry.space_group_name_H-M   'P 1'
#
loop_
_entity.id
_entity.type
_entity.pdbx_description
1 polymer ?
#
loop_
_entity_poly.entity_id
_entity_poly.type
_entity_poly.pdbx_seq_one_letter_code
_entity_poly.pdbx_strand_id
1 'polypeptide(L)'
;MIKCIQNLTITIFLLLFTANSSANADIKVVASIKPIHSLASYLMDGVGKPDLIVDGYASPHGFAMKPSHAKMLQNADLIFWVGEDLENFLEKPLKSIAKKAEKIELIEIKGLTKLEFRERNIFEGHDDHGHKEDKHDDHKEHGHKEDKHDDHHEHAHGEHDPHIWLDPMNAKVILNEM
;
A
#
# COMPACT_ATOMS: atom_id res chain seq x y z
N MET A 1 -20.01 -65.23 -10.74
CA MET A 1 -18.75 -64.62 -10.28
C MET A 1 -18.28 -63.45 -11.14
N ILE A 2 -18.21 -63.54 -12.46
CA ILE A 2 -17.72 -62.52 -13.37
C ILE A 2 -18.50 -61.19 -13.25
N LYS A 3 -19.85 -61.23 -13.19
CA LYS A 3 -20.67 -60.00 -13.04
C LYS A 3 -20.46 -59.25 -11.71
N CYS A 4 -20.16 -59.97 -10.61
CA CYS A 4 -19.84 -59.31 -9.33
C CYS A 4 -18.49 -58.59 -9.35
N ILE A 5 -17.49 -59.17 -10.03
CA ILE A 5 -16.16 -58.54 -10.18
C ILE A 5 -16.26 -57.31 -11.07
N GLN A 6 -17.04 -57.39 -12.14
CA GLN A 6 -17.23 -56.28 -13.07
C GLN A 6 -17.97 -55.07 -12.43
N ASN A 7 -18.97 -55.34 -11.59
CA ASN A 7 -19.66 -54.31 -10.85
C ASN A 7 -18.74 -53.69 -9.78
N LEU A 8 -17.91 -54.45 -9.10
CA LEU A 8 -16.95 -53.96 -8.11
C LEU A 8 -15.88 -53.11 -8.74
N THR A 9 -15.35 -53.46 -9.92
CA THR A 9 -14.35 -52.62 -10.63
C THR A 9 -14.93 -51.30 -11.11
N ILE A 10 -16.18 -51.27 -11.60
CA ILE A 10 -16.87 -50.05 -12.01
C ILE A 10 -17.11 -49.12 -10.81
N THR A 11 -17.50 -49.67 -9.65
CA THR A 11 -17.73 -48.89 -8.44
C THR A 11 -16.44 -48.30 -7.90
N ILE A 12 -15.32 -49.03 -7.92
CA ILE A 12 -14.00 -48.51 -7.49
C ILE A 12 -13.51 -47.44 -8.45
N PHE A 13 -13.72 -47.60 -9.78
CA PHE A 13 -13.34 -46.59 -10.77
C PHE A 13 -14.15 -45.31 -10.62
N LEU A 14 -15.45 -45.39 -10.30
CA LEU A 14 -16.31 -44.24 -10.05
C LEU A 14 -15.91 -43.49 -8.76
N LEU A 15 -15.51 -44.21 -7.71
CA LEU A 15 -15.02 -43.61 -6.44
C LEU A 15 -13.68 -42.89 -6.59
N LEU A 16 -12.80 -43.35 -7.49
CA LEU A 16 -11.53 -42.70 -7.76
C LEU A 16 -11.68 -41.40 -8.57
N PHE A 17 -12.77 -41.20 -9.28
CA PHE A 17 -13.02 -40.02 -10.11
C PHE A 17 -13.57 -38.83 -9.31
N THR A 18 -14.09 -39.02 -8.10
CA THR A 18 -14.68 -37.97 -7.28
C THR A 18 -13.67 -37.25 -6.35
N ALA A 19 -12.40 -37.65 -6.33
CA ALA A 19 -11.40 -37.14 -5.38
C ALA A 19 -10.67 -35.87 -5.86
N ASN A 20 -10.96 -35.30 -7.03
CA ASN A 20 -10.36 -34.08 -7.53
C ASN A 20 -11.19 -32.83 -7.20
N SER A 21 -11.71 -32.72 -5.98
CA SER A 21 -12.12 -31.41 -5.46
C SER A 21 -10.85 -30.63 -5.14
N SER A 22 -10.34 -29.86 -6.08
CA SER A 22 -9.39 -28.79 -5.78
C SER A 22 -10.08 -27.88 -4.77
N ALA A 23 -9.72 -27.99 -3.51
CA ALA A 23 -10.02 -26.98 -2.54
C ALA A 23 -9.23 -25.74 -2.97
N ASN A 24 -9.82 -24.89 -3.80
CA ASN A 24 -9.32 -23.53 -3.99
C ASN A 24 -9.45 -22.86 -2.62
N ALA A 25 -8.39 -22.91 -1.84
CA ALA A 25 -8.27 -22.01 -0.70
C ALA A 25 -8.33 -20.59 -1.26
N ASP A 26 -9.43 -19.89 -0.95
CA ASP A 26 -9.64 -18.50 -1.36
C ASP A 26 -8.62 -17.64 -0.60
N ILE A 27 -7.46 -17.42 -1.20
CA ILE A 27 -6.39 -16.60 -0.62
C ILE A 27 -6.86 -15.16 -0.45
N LYS A 28 -6.75 -14.64 0.76
CA LYS A 28 -7.14 -13.27 1.12
C LYS A 28 -5.95 -12.35 0.94
N VAL A 29 -5.91 -11.65 -0.18
CA VAL A 29 -4.87 -10.68 -0.51
C VAL A 29 -5.39 -9.27 -0.22
N VAL A 30 -4.58 -8.45 0.43
CA VAL A 30 -4.85 -7.04 0.71
C VAL A 30 -3.76 -6.18 0.08
N ALA A 31 -4.16 -5.15 -0.66
CA ALA A 31 -3.28 -4.12 -1.17
C ALA A 31 -3.57 -2.78 -0.49
N SER A 32 -2.53 -2.04 -0.17
CA SER A 32 -2.67 -0.77 0.54
C SER A 32 -3.28 0.33 -0.32
N ILE A 33 -2.80 0.49 -1.57
CA ILE A 33 -3.17 1.57 -2.49
C ILE A 33 -3.60 1.04 -3.85
N LYS A 34 -4.32 1.87 -4.61
CA LYS A 34 -4.88 1.51 -5.93
C LYS A 34 -3.87 1.01 -6.96
N PRO A 35 -2.68 1.63 -7.14
CA PRO A 35 -1.71 1.10 -8.10
C PRO A 35 -1.30 -0.32 -7.79
N ILE A 36 -1.01 -0.63 -6.53
CA ILE A 36 -0.63 -1.96 -6.08
C ILE A 36 -1.80 -2.94 -6.18
N HIS A 37 -3.01 -2.48 -5.82
CA HIS A 37 -4.23 -3.27 -6.01
C HIS A 37 -4.47 -3.64 -7.47
N SER A 38 -4.17 -2.74 -8.42
CA SER A 38 -4.26 -3.03 -9.86
C SER A 38 -3.32 -4.16 -10.28
N LEU A 39 -2.07 -4.14 -9.81
CA LEU A 39 -1.09 -5.20 -10.09
C LEU A 39 -1.55 -6.53 -9.48
N ALA A 40 -1.96 -6.52 -8.22
CA ALA A 40 -2.49 -7.70 -7.54
C ALA A 40 -3.74 -8.25 -8.24
N SER A 41 -4.65 -7.39 -8.69
CA SER A 41 -5.86 -7.79 -9.42
C SER A 41 -5.54 -8.47 -10.75
N TYR A 42 -4.51 -8.01 -11.44
CA TYR A 42 -4.03 -8.62 -12.67
C TYR A 42 -3.50 -10.04 -12.43
N LEU A 43 -2.69 -10.23 -11.38
CA LEU A 43 -2.16 -11.55 -11.04
C LEU A 43 -3.22 -12.52 -10.52
N MET A 44 -4.24 -12.00 -9.84
CA MET A 44 -5.32 -12.79 -9.25
C MET A 44 -6.48 -13.07 -10.23
N ASP A 45 -6.34 -12.70 -11.50
CA ASP A 45 -7.40 -12.96 -12.49
C ASP A 45 -7.70 -14.46 -12.59
N GLY A 46 -8.98 -14.81 -12.43
CA GLY A 46 -9.43 -16.20 -12.37
C GLY A 46 -9.18 -16.95 -11.06
N VAL A 47 -8.49 -16.34 -10.08
CA VAL A 47 -8.19 -16.95 -8.77
C VAL A 47 -9.00 -16.28 -7.65
N GLY A 48 -9.09 -14.95 -7.64
CA GLY A 48 -9.79 -14.19 -6.61
C GLY A 48 -9.74 -12.70 -6.88
N LYS A 49 -10.02 -11.91 -5.83
CA LYS A 49 -9.93 -10.44 -5.90
C LYS A 49 -9.24 -9.92 -4.65
N PRO A 50 -8.21 -9.08 -4.78
CA PRO A 50 -7.60 -8.45 -3.62
C PRO A 50 -8.53 -7.41 -3.01
N ASP A 51 -8.44 -7.23 -1.70
CA ASP A 51 -9.05 -6.11 -0.98
C ASP A 51 -8.16 -4.86 -1.08
N LEU A 52 -8.77 -3.67 -1.01
CA LEU A 52 -8.09 -2.39 -1.07
C LEU A 52 -8.33 -1.58 0.22
N ILE A 53 -7.26 -1.03 0.81
CA ILE A 53 -7.37 -0.22 2.03
C ILE A 53 -7.67 1.24 1.70
N VAL A 54 -6.79 1.90 0.92
CA VAL A 54 -6.94 3.32 0.56
C VAL A 54 -7.77 3.43 -0.71
N ASP A 55 -9.09 3.54 -0.53
CA ASP A 55 -10.06 3.64 -1.62
C ASP A 55 -10.47 5.10 -1.90
N GLY A 56 -11.13 5.31 -3.04
CA GLY A 56 -11.67 6.60 -3.46
C GLY A 56 -10.58 7.59 -3.86
N TYR A 57 -10.68 8.82 -3.37
CA TYR A 57 -9.76 9.92 -3.57
C TYR A 57 -8.90 10.20 -2.33
N ALA A 58 -8.87 9.27 -1.37
CA ALA A 58 -8.09 9.43 -0.16
C ALA A 58 -6.58 9.39 -0.45
N SER A 59 -5.84 10.22 0.28
CA SER A 59 -4.38 10.20 0.25
C SER A 59 -3.84 9.09 1.18
N PRO A 60 -2.84 8.31 0.78
CA PRO A 60 -2.15 7.40 1.69
C PRO A 60 -1.37 8.13 2.80
N HIS A 61 -0.92 9.37 2.53
CA HIS A 61 -0.28 10.20 3.54
C HIS A 61 -1.33 10.68 4.57
N GLY A 62 -1.29 10.13 5.76
CA GLY A 62 -2.23 10.50 6.83
C GLY A 62 -3.63 9.88 6.72
N PHE A 63 -3.75 8.73 6.07
CA PHE A 63 -5.01 7.99 5.97
C PHE A 63 -5.49 7.50 7.34
N ALA A 64 -6.78 7.71 7.63
CA ALA A 64 -7.42 7.21 8.85
C ALA A 64 -8.09 5.86 8.60
N MET A 65 -7.62 4.82 9.25
CA MET A 65 -8.19 3.47 9.16
C MET A 65 -9.59 3.38 9.78
N LYS A 66 -10.47 2.65 9.10
CA LYS A 66 -11.81 2.28 9.61
C LYS A 66 -11.76 0.87 10.25
N PRO A 67 -12.72 0.50 11.10
CA PRO A 67 -12.81 -0.86 11.64
C PRO A 67 -12.89 -1.95 10.58
N SER A 68 -13.49 -1.66 9.40
CA SER A 68 -13.52 -2.56 8.25
C SER A 68 -12.11 -2.90 7.73
N HIS A 69 -11.20 -1.91 7.69
CA HIS A 69 -9.81 -2.13 7.25
C HIS A 69 -9.04 -3.00 8.24
N ALA A 70 -9.27 -2.80 9.55
CA ALA A 70 -8.69 -3.67 10.57
C ALA A 70 -9.14 -5.14 10.40
N LYS A 71 -10.42 -5.35 10.04
CA LYS A 71 -10.95 -6.69 9.74
C LYS A 71 -10.33 -7.30 8.47
N MET A 72 -10.10 -6.50 7.42
CA MET A 72 -9.37 -6.95 6.22
C MET A 72 -7.97 -7.45 6.61
N LEU A 73 -7.20 -6.65 7.33
CA LEU A 73 -5.84 -7.01 7.80
C LEU A 73 -5.84 -8.25 8.68
N GLN A 74 -6.82 -8.40 9.57
CA GLN A 74 -6.93 -9.56 10.48
C GLN A 74 -7.14 -10.87 9.72
N ASN A 75 -7.88 -10.83 8.61
CA ASN A 75 -8.26 -11.99 7.82
C ASN A 75 -7.33 -12.23 6.62
N ALA A 76 -6.39 -11.34 6.37
CA ALA A 76 -5.46 -11.44 5.25
C ALA A 76 -4.51 -12.63 5.41
N ASP A 77 -4.20 -13.27 4.29
CA ASP A 77 -3.12 -14.24 4.15
C ASP A 77 -1.86 -13.55 3.62
N LEU A 78 -2.03 -12.53 2.75
CA LEU A 78 -0.94 -11.78 2.13
C LEU A 78 -1.31 -10.30 2.05
N ILE A 79 -0.35 -9.43 2.38
CA ILE A 79 -0.53 -7.97 2.38
C ILE A 79 0.61 -7.34 1.60
N PHE A 80 0.26 -6.54 0.59
CA PHE A 80 1.19 -5.69 -0.16
C PHE A 80 1.02 -4.24 0.27
N TRP A 81 2.09 -3.61 0.71
CA TRP A 81 2.15 -2.21 1.08
C TRP A 81 3.45 -1.59 0.60
N VAL A 82 3.47 -0.30 0.34
CA VAL A 82 4.68 0.35 -0.20
C VAL A 82 5.77 0.45 0.86
N GLY A 83 5.41 0.96 2.04
CA GLY A 83 6.33 1.14 3.14
C GLY A 83 5.91 2.24 4.11
N GLU A 84 6.64 2.35 5.21
CA GLU A 84 6.32 3.26 6.31
C GLU A 84 6.25 4.73 5.89
N ASP A 85 7.14 5.16 4.99
CA ASP A 85 7.20 6.53 4.51
C ASP A 85 5.95 6.98 3.73
N LEU A 86 5.21 6.05 3.12
CA LEU A 86 3.96 6.33 2.45
C LEU A 86 2.75 6.07 3.36
N GLU A 87 2.76 4.91 4.03
CA GLU A 87 1.61 4.37 4.76
C GLU A 87 1.92 4.18 6.24
N ASN A 88 2.43 5.22 6.89
CA ASN A 88 2.73 5.23 8.33
C ASN A 88 1.57 4.69 9.20
N PHE A 89 0.32 4.93 8.76
CA PHE A 89 -0.87 4.41 9.42
C PHE A 89 -0.96 2.88 9.46
N LEU A 90 -0.23 2.15 8.60
CA LEU A 90 -0.21 0.69 8.55
C LEU A 90 0.81 0.06 9.49
N GLU A 91 1.89 0.74 9.87
CA GLU A 91 2.99 0.19 10.65
C GLU A 91 2.50 -0.57 11.91
N LYS A 92 1.75 0.11 12.77
CA LYS A 92 1.22 -0.48 14.01
C LYS A 92 0.17 -1.59 13.75
N PRO A 93 -0.83 -1.39 12.86
CA PRO A 93 -1.78 -2.43 12.49
C PRO A 93 -1.14 -3.69 11.90
N LEU A 94 -0.15 -3.57 11.03
CA LEU A 94 0.57 -4.71 10.47
C LEU A 94 1.26 -5.55 11.56
N LYS A 95 1.83 -4.92 12.58
CA LYS A 95 2.46 -5.59 13.72
C LYS A 95 1.45 -6.19 14.70
N SER A 96 0.33 -5.51 14.95
CA SER A 96 -0.61 -5.89 16.02
C SER A 96 -1.82 -6.69 15.56
N ILE A 97 -2.36 -6.42 14.36
CA ILE A 97 -3.60 -7.00 13.83
C ILE A 97 -3.31 -8.10 12.81
N ALA A 98 -2.46 -7.82 11.81
CA ALA A 98 -2.17 -8.73 10.71
C ALA A 98 -1.16 -9.82 11.09
N LYS A 99 -1.41 -10.55 12.19
CA LYS A 99 -0.44 -11.51 12.79
C LYS A 99 -0.21 -12.74 11.92
N LYS A 100 -1.20 -13.14 11.12
CA LYS A 100 -1.15 -14.37 10.31
C LYS A 100 -0.65 -14.09 8.89
N ALA A 101 -0.83 -12.86 8.41
CA ALA A 101 -0.51 -12.50 7.05
C ALA A 101 0.99 -12.43 6.81
N GLU A 102 1.43 -12.90 5.67
CA GLU A 102 2.69 -12.49 5.07
C GLU A 102 2.59 -11.02 4.64
N LYS A 103 3.63 -10.24 4.88
CA LYS A 103 3.66 -8.80 4.63
C LYS A 103 4.83 -8.49 3.72
N ILE A 104 4.52 -8.03 2.51
CA ILE A 104 5.52 -7.64 1.52
C ILE A 104 5.59 -6.12 1.52
N GLU A 105 6.71 -5.59 1.99
CA GLU A 105 7.07 -4.18 1.92
C GLU A 105 7.75 -3.90 0.59
N LEU A 106 7.02 -3.24 -0.30
CA LEU A 106 7.42 -3.15 -1.70
C LEU A 106 8.66 -2.30 -1.91
N ILE A 107 8.88 -1.27 -1.08
CA ILE A 107 10.08 -0.43 -1.19
C ILE A 107 11.37 -1.20 -0.87
N GLU A 108 11.28 -2.33 -0.16
CA GLU A 108 12.43 -3.17 0.20
C GLU A 108 12.77 -4.22 -0.87
N ILE A 109 11.99 -4.31 -1.95
CA ILE A 109 12.25 -5.24 -3.06
C ILE A 109 13.58 -4.87 -3.74
N LYS A 110 14.39 -5.87 -4.01
CA LYS A 110 15.67 -5.69 -4.72
C LYS A 110 15.46 -5.39 -6.20
N GLY A 111 16.26 -4.50 -6.73
CA GLY A 111 16.23 -4.15 -8.16
C GLY A 111 15.30 -2.99 -8.51
N LEU A 112 14.69 -2.35 -7.52
CA LEU A 112 13.96 -1.10 -7.71
C LEU A 112 14.92 0.07 -7.93
N THR A 113 14.56 0.97 -8.82
CA THR A 113 15.14 2.31 -8.90
C THR A 113 14.47 3.18 -7.85
N LYS A 114 15.19 3.52 -6.80
CA LYS A 114 14.71 4.41 -5.74
C LYS A 114 15.28 5.80 -5.99
N LEU A 115 14.42 6.81 -6.02
CA LEU A 115 14.81 8.22 -6.17
C LEU A 115 14.93 8.85 -4.79
N GLU A 116 15.86 9.77 -4.62
CA GLU A 116 15.95 10.62 -3.43
C GLU A 116 14.83 11.67 -3.45
N PHE A 117 14.45 12.16 -2.28
CA PHE A 117 13.54 13.31 -2.20
C PHE A 117 14.17 14.55 -2.85
N ARG A 118 13.33 15.33 -3.51
CA ARG A 118 13.76 16.61 -4.08
C ARG A 118 13.94 17.62 -2.95
N GLU A 119 15.15 18.11 -2.77
CA GLU A 119 15.48 19.12 -1.76
C GLU A 119 14.91 20.52 -2.08
N ARG A 120 14.48 20.76 -3.33
CA ARG A 120 13.98 22.07 -3.78
C ARG A 120 12.62 21.99 -4.42
N ASN A 121 11.76 22.94 -4.05
CA ASN A 121 10.54 23.21 -4.78
C ASN A 121 10.90 23.88 -6.11
N ILE A 122 10.85 23.13 -7.21
CA ILE A 122 11.18 23.65 -8.57
C ILE A 122 10.17 24.70 -9.08
N PHE A 123 9.07 24.89 -8.36
CA PHE A 123 8.02 25.88 -8.68
C PHE A 123 8.12 27.17 -7.87
N GLU A 124 9.06 27.29 -6.95
CA GLU A 124 9.40 28.58 -6.37
C GLU A 124 10.18 29.38 -7.43
N GLY A 125 9.42 30.15 -8.22
CA GLY A 125 9.99 31.13 -9.11
C GLY A 125 10.86 32.10 -8.30
N HIS A 126 12.02 32.45 -8.84
CA HIS A 126 12.83 33.56 -8.36
C HIS A 126 12.02 34.85 -8.50
N ASP A 127 11.21 35.20 -7.51
CA ASP A 127 10.73 36.54 -7.33
C ASP A 127 11.88 37.35 -6.74
N ASP A 128 12.82 37.70 -7.63
CA ASP A 128 13.84 38.73 -7.38
C ASP A 128 13.15 40.10 -7.38
N HIS A 129 12.38 40.38 -6.34
CA HIS A 129 11.88 41.72 -6.06
C HIS A 129 12.86 42.44 -5.15
N GLY A 130 13.82 43.08 -5.77
CA GLY A 130 14.62 44.12 -5.16
C GLY A 130 13.72 45.27 -4.65
N HIS A 131 13.32 45.17 -3.39
CA HIS A 131 12.68 46.30 -2.72
C HIS A 131 13.75 47.30 -2.29
N LYS A 132 13.75 48.43 -3.01
CA LYS A 132 14.38 49.67 -2.56
C LYS A 132 13.75 50.09 -1.23
N GLU A 133 14.63 50.43 -0.25
CA GLU A 133 14.27 51.07 0.99
C GLU A 133 13.62 52.45 0.72
N ASP A 134 12.35 52.58 1.09
CA ASP A 134 11.75 53.88 1.36
C ASP A 134 11.34 53.92 2.83
N LYS A 135 12.01 54.82 3.58
CA LYS A 135 11.76 55.16 4.97
C LYS A 135 10.43 55.89 5.05
N HIS A 136 9.53 55.39 5.90
CA HIS A 136 8.46 56.17 6.51
C HIS A 136 8.32 55.77 7.98
N ASP A 137 8.48 56.85 8.83
CA ASP A 137 8.31 56.90 10.25
C ASP A 137 6.82 56.77 10.66
N ASP A 138 6.66 56.36 11.91
CA ASP A 138 5.49 56.54 12.80
C ASP A 138 4.18 55.81 12.44
N HIS A 139 3.85 54.79 13.27
CA HIS A 139 2.61 54.75 14.09
C HIS A 139 2.54 53.52 15.03
N LYS A 140 2.56 53.85 16.34
CA LYS A 140 1.81 53.28 17.52
C LYS A 140 1.41 51.81 17.55
N GLU A 141 1.91 51.19 18.63
CA GLU A 141 1.40 50.08 19.46
C GLU A 141 -0.02 49.60 19.21
N HIS A 142 -0.15 48.35 18.77
CA HIS A 142 -1.20 47.43 19.17
C HIS A 142 -0.57 46.06 19.43
N GLY A 143 -0.55 45.65 20.70
CA GLY A 143 -0.08 44.36 21.14
C GLY A 143 -1.00 43.27 20.61
N HIS A 144 -0.50 42.49 19.68
CA HIS A 144 -1.04 41.19 19.33
C HIS A 144 -0.20 40.13 20.01
N LYS A 145 -0.84 39.35 20.88
CA LYS A 145 -0.30 38.13 21.45
C LYS A 145 0.11 37.23 20.32
N GLU A 146 1.38 36.90 20.28
CA GLU A 146 1.92 35.82 19.42
C GLU A 146 1.39 34.48 19.96
N ASP A 147 0.39 33.93 19.29
CA ASP A 147 0.10 32.52 19.39
C ASP A 147 1.20 31.80 18.61
N LYS A 148 2.16 31.24 19.35
CA LYS A 148 3.17 30.35 18.82
C LYS A 148 2.49 29.07 18.33
N HIS A 149 2.20 28.98 17.04
CA HIS A 149 1.99 27.72 16.35
C HIS A 149 3.36 27.15 15.93
N ASP A 150 4.12 26.65 16.91
CA ASP A 150 5.22 25.73 16.67
C ASP A 150 4.67 24.31 16.68
N ASP A 151 4.08 23.89 15.59
CA ASP A 151 3.87 22.48 15.28
C ASP A 151 4.38 22.20 13.86
N HIS A 152 5.65 22.48 13.64
CA HIS A 152 6.37 21.78 12.58
C HIS A 152 6.65 20.36 13.09
N HIS A 153 5.69 19.47 12.89
CA HIS A 153 6.00 18.05 12.87
C HIS A 153 6.99 17.84 11.72
N GLU A 154 8.28 17.84 12.06
CA GLU A 154 9.29 17.20 11.21
C GLU A 154 8.86 15.73 11.09
N HIS A 155 8.05 15.45 10.08
CA HIS A 155 7.95 14.10 9.58
C HIS A 155 9.34 13.77 9.06
N ALA A 156 10.07 12.91 9.77
CA ALA A 156 11.29 12.32 9.25
C ALA A 156 10.93 11.67 7.92
N HIS A 157 11.18 12.38 6.83
CA HIS A 157 11.04 11.82 5.49
C HIS A 157 12.08 10.72 5.38
N GLY A 158 11.69 9.54 4.90
CA GLY A 158 12.61 8.46 4.60
C GLY A 158 13.70 8.90 3.61
N GLU A 159 14.68 8.05 3.42
CA GLU A 159 15.82 8.34 2.53
C GLU A 159 15.40 8.47 1.06
N HIS A 160 14.28 7.83 0.66
CA HIS A 160 13.84 7.72 -0.73
C HIS A 160 12.38 8.11 -0.93
N ASP A 161 12.06 8.61 -2.12
CA ASP A 161 10.69 8.87 -2.57
C ASP A 161 9.90 7.54 -2.63
N PRO A 162 8.83 7.38 -1.83
CA PRO A 162 8.07 6.14 -1.76
C PRO A 162 7.17 5.90 -2.98
N HIS A 163 7.05 6.84 -3.92
CA HIS A 163 6.19 6.71 -5.10
C HIS A 163 6.79 5.79 -6.18
N ILE A 164 7.36 4.67 -5.76
CA ILE A 164 8.13 3.72 -6.59
C ILE A 164 7.35 3.15 -7.78
N TRP A 165 6.02 3.04 -7.67
CA TRP A 165 5.16 2.49 -8.73
C TRP A 165 4.98 3.40 -9.94
N LEU A 166 5.38 4.68 -9.85
CA LEU A 166 5.30 5.63 -10.96
C LEU A 166 6.32 5.34 -12.06
N ASP A 167 7.39 4.60 -11.74
CA ASP A 167 8.31 4.07 -12.74
C ASP A 167 7.78 2.75 -13.30
N PRO A 168 7.50 2.64 -14.63
CA PRO A 168 7.04 1.41 -15.25
C PRO A 168 8.02 0.23 -15.09
N MET A 169 9.33 0.49 -14.96
CA MET A 169 10.31 -0.57 -14.75
C MET A 169 10.22 -1.11 -13.33
N ASN A 170 10.03 -0.24 -12.35
CA ASN A 170 9.73 -0.66 -10.99
C ASN A 170 8.43 -1.46 -10.91
N ALA A 171 7.39 -1.04 -11.62
CA ALA A 171 6.13 -1.79 -11.65
C ALA A 171 6.32 -3.23 -12.16
N LYS A 172 7.22 -3.46 -13.14
CA LYS A 172 7.58 -4.81 -13.60
C LYS A 172 8.34 -5.60 -12.54
N VAL A 173 9.27 -4.97 -11.82
CA VAL A 173 10.01 -5.61 -10.72
C VAL A 173 9.04 -6.02 -9.61
N ILE A 174 8.16 -5.11 -9.20
CA ILE A 174 7.10 -5.35 -8.21
C ILE A 174 6.22 -6.53 -8.64
N LEU A 175 5.75 -6.53 -9.89
CA LEU A 175 4.89 -7.59 -10.42
C LEU A 175 5.55 -8.98 -10.40
N ASN A 176 6.86 -9.04 -10.60
CA ASN A 176 7.60 -10.31 -10.56
C ASN A 176 7.82 -10.83 -9.13
N GLU A 177 7.77 -9.96 -8.13
CA GLU A 177 7.93 -10.33 -6.72
C GLU A 177 6.59 -10.68 -6.05
N MET A 178 5.48 -10.17 -6.58
CA MET A 178 4.11 -10.48 -6.15
C MET A 178 3.67 -11.87 -6.58
#